data_05a593ea60e4d951927f6809f4e1b4a3
#
_entry.id   05a593ea60e4d951927f6809f4e1b4a3
#
_cell.length_a   1.000
_cell.length_b   1.000
_cell.length_c   1.000
_cell.angle_alpha   90.00
_cell.angle_beta   90.00
_cell.angle_gamma   90.00
#
_symmetry.space_group_name_H-M   'P 1'
#
loop_
_entity.id
_entity.type
_entity.pdbx_description
1 polymer ?
#
loop_
_entity_poly.entity_id
_entity_poly.type
_entity_poly.pdbx_seq_one_letter_code
_entity_poly.pdbx_strand_id
1 'polypeptide(L)'
;FNSSGCSIQDSKIAYKMNTEEKISLPKKPDQKVDVRSTFKINSDLTVKGFSEKTEWVPEIDNSYIFDKKTTLSILAGFEHDRRVIIQGYHGTGKSTHIEQVAARLNWPCIRINLDSHVSRLDLLGKDAIKLEDGKQITKFVEGILPWSIQNPVALVFDEYDAGRPDVMFVIQRILEVEGKLTLLDQNRVLRPHSNFRLFATTNTIGMGDSTGLYHGTQQINQGQMDR
;
A
#
# COMPACT_ATOMS: atom_id res chain seq x y z
N PHE A 1 27.54 -7.00 2.87
CA PHE A 1 27.01 -5.64 2.57
C PHE A 1 26.37 -5.68 1.19
N ASN A 2 25.08 -6.03 1.09
CA ASN A 2 24.28 -5.86 -0.12
C ASN A 2 23.26 -4.74 0.15
N SER A 3 23.61 -3.56 -0.31
CA SER A 3 22.76 -2.37 -0.35
C SER A 3 22.00 -2.37 -1.67
N SER A 4 20.87 -3.04 -1.75
CA SER A 4 19.85 -2.79 -2.76
C SER A 4 18.51 -3.16 -2.13
N GLY A 5 17.89 -2.15 -1.48
CA GLY A 5 16.63 -2.28 -0.76
C GLY A 5 15.38 -2.30 -1.65
N CYS A 6 15.43 -2.98 -2.77
CA CYS A 6 14.23 -3.34 -3.50
C CYS A 6 13.78 -4.70 -2.96
N SER A 7 12.62 -4.78 -2.32
CA SER A 7 12.11 -6.04 -1.81
C SER A 7 11.85 -7.00 -2.99
N ILE A 8 12.00 -8.31 -2.74
CA ILE A 8 11.71 -9.34 -3.76
C ILE A 8 10.27 -9.21 -4.27
N GLN A 9 9.38 -8.64 -3.44
CA GLN A 9 7.99 -8.38 -3.77
C GLN A 9 7.87 -7.23 -4.78
N ASP A 10 8.63 -6.15 -4.61
CA ASP A 10 8.62 -5.00 -5.53
C ASP A 10 9.15 -5.38 -6.93
N SER A 11 10.18 -6.22 -6.99
CA SER A 11 10.71 -6.71 -8.26
C SER A 11 9.75 -7.66 -8.99
N LYS A 12 8.99 -8.51 -8.27
CA LYS A 12 7.95 -9.36 -8.86
C LYS A 12 6.76 -8.55 -9.36
N ILE A 13 6.36 -7.50 -8.63
CA ILE A 13 5.29 -6.59 -9.02
C ILE A 13 5.67 -5.87 -10.33
N ALA A 14 6.85 -5.25 -10.36
CA ALA A 14 7.35 -4.55 -11.55
C ALA A 14 7.50 -5.49 -12.75
N TYR A 15 7.96 -6.72 -12.55
CA TYR A 15 8.08 -7.73 -13.60
C TYR A 15 6.71 -8.14 -14.16
N LYS A 16 5.72 -8.44 -13.30
CA LYS A 16 4.38 -8.88 -13.74
C LYS A 16 3.55 -7.76 -14.34
N MET A 17 3.73 -6.52 -13.90
CA MET A 17 3.08 -5.37 -14.54
C MET A 17 3.63 -5.09 -15.94
N ASN A 18 4.86 -5.49 -16.22
CA ASN A 18 5.50 -5.37 -17.54
C ASN A 18 5.23 -6.57 -18.46
N THR A 19 4.85 -7.72 -17.94
CA THR A 19 4.39 -8.87 -18.71
C THR A 19 2.87 -8.76 -18.89
N GLU A 20 2.35 -9.06 -20.08
CA GLU A 20 0.90 -9.05 -20.38
C GLU A 20 0.12 -10.16 -19.65
N GLU A 21 0.71 -10.81 -18.66
CA GLU A 21 0.02 -11.77 -17.81
C GLU A 21 -1.10 -11.08 -17.04
N LYS A 22 -2.33 -11.48 -17.31
CA LYS A 22 -3.50 -11.01 -16.57
C LYS A 22 -3.40 -11.48 -15.11
N ILE A 23 -3.10 -10.55 -14.22
CA ILE A 23 -3.16 -10.79 -12.79
C ILE A 23 -4.62 -11.05 -12.43
N SER A 24 -4.93 -12.29 -12.05
CA SER A 24 -6.27 -12.65 -11.57
C SER A 24 -6.35 -12.36 -10.08
N LEU A 25 -7.19 -11.41 -9.70
CA LEU A 25 -7.49 -11.11 -8.30
C LEU A 25 -8.99 -11.38 -8.04
N PRO A 26 -9.35 -11.87 -6.83
CA PRO A 26 -10.74 -12.02 -6.44
C PRO A 26 -11.41 -10.65 -6.40
N LYS A 27 -12.61 -10.53 -6.97
CA LYS A 27 -13.26 -9.21 -7.15
C LYS A 27 -13.82 -8.60 -5.87
N LYS A 28 -14.23 -9.43 -4.91
CA LYS A 28 -14.84 -8.97 -3.65
C LYS A 28 -14.57 -9.98 -2.53
N PRO A 29 -14.48 -9.51 -1.28
CA PRO A 29 -14.45 -10.40 -0.12
C PRO A 29 -15.70 -11.28 -0.07
N ASP A 30 -15.53 -12.56 0.17
CA ASP A 30 -16.57 -13.60 0.09
C ASP A 30 -16.66 -14.46 1.35
N GLN A 31 -15.78 -14.20 2.36
CA GLN A 31 -15.86 -14.87 3.65
C GLN A 31 -15.92 -13.88 4.81
N LYS A 32 -16.39 -14.38 5.97
CA LYS A 32 -16.33 -13.70 7.26
C LYS A 32 -15.24 -14.34 8.12
N VAL A 33 -14.38 -13.52 8.66
CA VAL A 33 -13.26 -13.92 9.51
C VAL A 33 -13.59 -13.52 10.95
N ASP A 34 -13.62 -14.50 11.87
CA ASP A 34 -13.80 -14.25 13.30
C ASP A 34 -12.52 -13.69 13.91
N VAL A 35 -12.61 -12.53 14.55
CA VAL A 35 -11.46 -11.78 15.05
C VAL A 35 -10.82 -12.47 16.27
N ARG A 36 -11.63 -13.07 17.13
CA ARG A 36 -11.14 -13.72 18.35
C ARG A 36 -10.26 -14.93 18.03
N SER A 37 -10.78 -15.82 17.20
CA SER A 37 -10.06 -17.05 16.84
C SER A 37 -8.84 -16.80 15.97
N THR A 38 -8.95 -15.84 15.04
CA THR A 38 -7.90 -15.57 14.04
C THR A 38 -6.73 -14.76 14.60
N PHE A 39 -7.01 -13.74 15.38
CA PHE A 39 -6.00 -12.82 15.91
C PHE A 39 -5.67 -13.04 17.39
N LYS A 40 -6.35 -13.98 18.06
CA LYS A 40 -6.16 -14.28 19.47
C LYS A 40 -6.42 -13.09 20.41
N ILE A 41 -7.27 -12.16 19.98
CA ILE A 41 -7.64 -10.98 20.77
C ILE A 41 -9.10 -11.08 21.23
N ASN A 42 -9.37 -10.61 22.45
CA ASN A 42 -10.72 -10.65 23.00
C ASN A 42 -11.63 -9.62 22.30
N SER A 43 -12.37 -10.08 21.28
CA SER A 43 -13.30 -9.31 20.46
C SER A 43 -14.33 -10.25 19.84
N ASP A 44 -15.60 -9.85 19.79
CA ASP A 44 -16.68 -10.61 19.15
C ASP A 44 -16.96 -10.12 17.71
N LEU A 45 -16.03 -9.34 17.15
CA LEU A 45 -16.16 -8.81 15.80
C LEU A 45 -15.89 -9.90 14.75
N THR A 46 -16.60 -9.78 13.64
CA THR A 46 -16.30 -10.48 12.39
C THR A 46 -16.01 -9.45 11.31
N VAL A 47 -15.02 -9.73 10.47
CA VAL A 47 -14.58 -8.84 9.39
C VAL A 47 -14.57 -9.59 8.08
N LYS A 48 -14.67 -8.85 6.98
CA LYS A 48 -14.61 -9.44 5.63
C LYS A 48 -13.19 -9.85 5.27
N GLY A 49 -13.08 -10.96 4.55
CA GLY A 49 -11.84 -11.46 3.97
C GLY A 49 -12.12 -12.19 2.67
N PHE A 50 -11.07 -12.67 2.02
CA PHE A 50 -11.17 -13.50 0.82
C PHE A 50 -10.99 -14.97 1.19
N SER A 51 -11.75 -15.86 0.58
CA SER A 51 -11.58 -17.31 0.74
C SER A 51 -10.36 -17.82 -0.02
N GLU A 52 -10.04 -17.18 -1.14
CA GLU A 52 -8.92 -17.54 -2.00
C GLU A 52 -7.63 -16.79 -1.58
N LYS A 53 -6.54 -17.53 -1.40
CA LYS A 53 -5.21 -16.96 -1.21
C LYS A 53 -4.54 -16.80 -2.56
N THR A 54 -4.26 -15.57 -2.95
CA THR A 54 -3.48 -15.25 -4.15
C THR A 54 -1.99 -15.13 -3.81
N GLU A 55 -1.15 -15.08 -4.83
CA GLU A 55 0.29 -14.87 -4.67
C GLU A 55 0.67 -13.47 -4.09
N TRP A 56 -0.29 -12.53 -4.09
CA TRP A 56 -0.14 -11.18 -3.53
C TRP A 56 -0.48 -11.10 -2.05
N VAL A 57 -0.99 -12.18 -1.47
CA VAL A 57 -1.27 -12.27 -0.04
C VAL A 57 0.04 -12.56 0.70
N PRO A 58 0.40 -11.76 1.70
CA PRO A 58 1.62 -12.00 2.48
C PRO A 58 1.60 -13.37 3.17
N GLU A 59 2.80 -13.91 3.43
CA GLU A 59 2.91 -15.16 4.18
C GLU A 59 2.53 -14.96 5.64
N ILE A 60 1.84 -15.95 6.21
CA ILE A 60 1.44 -15.96 7.60
C ILE A 60 2.63 -16.32 8.49
N ASP A 61 3.02 -15.43 9.37
CA ASP A 61 3.89 -15.76 10.49
C ASP A 61 3.05 -16.27 11.66
N ASN A 62 3.15 -17.56 11.95
CA ASN A 62 2.40 -18.21 13.03
C ASN A 62 2.87 -17.79 14.44
N SER A 63 4.07 -17.23 14.54
CA SER A 63 4.64 -16.73 15.80
C SER A 63 4.23 -15.29 16.11
N TYR A 64 3.58 -14.60 15.15
CA TYR A 64 3.23 -13.19 15.27
C TYR A 64 2.19 -12.95 16.37
N ILE A 65 2.50 -12.04 17.29
CA ILE A 65 1.62 -11.64 18.40
C ILE A 65 0.97 -10.31 18.07
N PHE A 66 -0.36 -10.30 18.08
CA PHE A 66 -1.15 -9.12 17.75
C PHE A 66 -1.39 -8.21 18.96
N ASP A 67 -1.02 -6.93 18.85
CA ASP A 67 -1.52 -5.91 19.77
C ASP A 67 -3.00 -5.61 19.49
N LYS A 68 -3.83 -5.74 20.51
CA LYS A 68 -5.29 -5.61 20.37
C LYS A 68 -5.71 -4.26 19.76
N LYS A 69 -5.16 -3.15 20.28
CA LYS A 69 -5.57 -1.80 19.88
C LYS A 69 -5.22 -1.52 18.42
N THR A 70 -3.98 -1.81 18.06
CA THR A 70 -3.46 -1.62 16.69
C THR A 70 -4.20 -2.52 15.70
N THR A 71 -4.41 -3.79 16.05
CA THR A 71 -5.13 -4.75 15.20
C THR A 71 -6.55 -4.29 14.92
N LEU A 72 -7.30 -3.85 15.93
CA LEU A 72 -8.66 -3.37 15.75
C LEU A 72 -8.72 -2.12 14.87
N SER A 73 -7.74 -1.23 14.97
CA SER A 73 -7.64 -0.06 14.10
C SER A 73 -7.39 -0.46 12.64
N ILE A 74 -6.50 -1.42 12.38
CA ILE A 74 -6.24 -1.95 11.04
C ILE A 74 -7.49 -2.65 10.48
N LEU A 75 -8.15 -3.48 11.29
CA LEU A 75 -9.39 -4.16 10.89
C LEU A 75 -10.51 -3.18 10.55
N ALA A 76 -10.62 -2.07 11.28
CA ALA A 76 -11.56 -0.99 10.92
C ALA A 76 -11.23 -0.38 9.55
N GLY A 77 -9.94 -0.26 9.19
CA GLY A 77 -9.51 0.14 7.86
C GLY A 77 -9.98 -0.83 6.78
N PHE A 78 -9.84 -2.14 7.00
CA PHE A 78 -10.31 -3.16 6.06
C PHE A 78 -11.82 -3.20 5.94
N GLU A 79 -12.56 -3.16 7.04
CA GLU A 79 -14.02 -3.31 7.05
C GLU A 79 -14.75 -2.06 6.52
N HIS A 80 -14.29 -0.86 6.91
CA HIS A 80 -15.01 0.40 6.69
C HIS A 80 -14.32 1.34 5.69
N ASP A 81 -13.32 0.85 4.95
CA ASP A 81 -12.54 1.68 4.01
C ASP A 81 -11.95 2.94 4.67
N ARG A 82 -11.49 2.82 5.92
CA ARG A 82 -10.82 3.91 6.61
C ARG A 82 -9.34 3.94 6.24
N ARG A 83 -8.84 5.13 5.95
CA ARG A 83 -7.40 5.35 5.82
C ARG A 83 -6.80 5.30 7.21
N VAL A 84 -5.78 4.45 7.39
CA VAL A 84 -5.17 4.23 8.70
C VAL A 84 -3.69 4.50 8.63
N ILE A 85 -3.23 5.39 9.49
CA ILE A 85 -1.81 5.65 9.70
C ILE A 85 -1.37 5.02 11.03
N ILE A 86 -0.29 4.23 11.00
CA ILE A 86 0.31 3.63 12.19
C ILE A 86 1.61 4.34 12.49
N GLN A 87 1.64 5.02 13.62
CA GLN A 87 2.81 5.71 14.12
C GLN A 87 3.55 4.86 15.15
N GLY A 88 4.87 4.91 15.15
CA GLY A 88 5.72 4.28 16.16
C GLY A 88 7.19 4.33 15.79
N TYR A 89 8.06 3.97 16.71
CA TYR A 89 9.50 3.97 16.49
C TYR A 89 9.91 3.03 15.35
N HIS A 90 11.04 3.32 14.74
CA HIS A 90 11.62 2.44 13.73
C HIS A 90 11.85 1.03 14.30
N GLY A 91 11.61 0.00 13.48
CA GLY A 91 11.81 -1.39 13.90
C GLY A 91 10.72 -1.98 14.81
N THR A 92 9.62 -1.26 15.10
CA THR A 92 8.52 -1.78 15.93
C THR A 92 7.52 -2.69 15.19
N GLY A 93 7.79 -3.02 13.93
CA GLY A 93 6.96 -3.96 13.15
C GLY A 93 5.64 -3.37 12.63
N LYS A 94 5.55 -2.04 12.46
CA LYS A 94 4.32 -1.35 12.00
C LYS A 94 3.78 -1.91 10.67
N SER A 95 4.62 -1.96 9.66
CA SER A 95 4.27 -2.46 8.32
C SER A 95 3.97 -3.95 8.36
N THR A 96 4.79 -4.72 9.08
CA THR A 96 4.58 -6.16 9.31
C THR A 96 3.23 -6.42 9.98
N HIS A 97 2.78 -5.55 10.89
CA HIS A 97 1.47 -5.69 11.54
C HIS A 97 0.33 -5.60 10.51
N ILE A 98 0.39 -4.64 9.59
CA ILE A 98 -0.61 -4.51 8.51
C ILE A 98 -0.56 -5.74 7.61
N GLU A 99 0.63 -6.17 7.19
CA GLU A 99 0.83 -7.35 6.33
C GLU A 99 0.31 -8.63 7.01
N GLN A 100 0.55 -8.81 8.32
CA GLN A 100 0.08 -9.98 9.06
C GLN A 100 -1.45 -9.96 9.27
N VAL A 101 -2.08 -8.80 9.34
CA VAL A 101 -3.55 -8.69 9.31
C VAL A 101 -4.07 -9.03 7.91
N ALA A 102 -3.50 -8.46 6.86
CA ALA A 102 -3.87 -8.75 5.48
C ALA A 102 -3.73 -10.24 5.13
N ALA A 103 -2.63 -10.88 5.58
CA ALA A 103 -2.38 -12.30 5.38
C ALA A 103 -3.51 -13.18 5.94
N ARG A 104 -4.02 -12.88 7.13
CA ARG A 104 -5.09 -13.63 7.77
C ARG A 104 -6.48 -13.37 7.20
N LEU A 105 -6.62 -12.26 6.50
CA LEU A 105 -7.83 -11.93 5.73
C LEU A 105 -7.75 -12.44 4.29
N ASN A 106 -6.67 -13.09 3.88
CA ASN A 106 -6.32 -13.40 2.48
C ASN A 106 -6.44 -12.17 1.57
N TRP A 107 -6.17 -10.98 2.11
CA TRP A 107 -6.26 -9.74 1.35
C TRP A 107 -4.95 -9.49 0.61
N PRO A 108 -4.97 -9.35 -0.73
CA PRO A 108 -3.79 -8.98 -1.49
C PRO A 108 -3.20 -7.70 -0.92
N CYS A 109 -1.90 -7.69 -0.65
CA CYS A 109 -1.24 -6.57 0.03
C CYS A 109 0.04 -6.19 -0.70
N ILE A 110 0.18 -4.90 -0.97
CA ILE A 110 1.34 -4.31 -1.64
C ILE A 110 1.93 -3.27 -0.72
N ARG A 111 3.22 -3.35 -0.49
CA ARG A 111 3.95 -2.38 0.32
C ARG A 111 4.91 -1.60 -0.56
N ILE A 112 4.89 -0.28 -0.42
CA ILE A 112 5.79 0.65 -1.08
C ILE A 112 6.51 1.45 0.00
N ASN A 113 7.84 1.36 0.05
CA ASN A 113 8.64 2.21 0.91
C ASN A 113 8.83 3.56 0.21
N LEU A 114 8.36 4.64 0.86
CA LEU A 114 8.47 6.01 0.35
C LEU A 114 9.81 6.65 0.74
N ASP A 115 10.90 6.01 0.34
CA ASP A 115 12.22 6.58 0.50
C ASP A 115 12.48 7.74 -0.48
N SER A 116 13.62 8.41 -0.32
CA SER A 116 14.02 9.54 -1.19
C SER A 116 14.28 9.17 -2.65
N HIS A 117 14.30 7.88 -3.01
CA HIS A 117 14.56 7.40 -4.36
C HIS A 117 13.29 7.17 -5.17
N VAL A 118 12.14 6.96 -4.51
CA VAL A 118 10.86 6.79 -5.19
C VAL A 118 10.44 8.10 -5.85
N SER A 119 10.24 8.07 -7.15
CA SER A 119 9.79 9.22 -7.93
C SER A 119 8.29 9.13 -8.27
N ARG A 120 7.71 10.27 -8.67
CA ARG A 120 6.35 10.30 -9.20
C ARG A 120 6.14 9.35 -10.39
N LEU A 121 7.13 9.22 -11.26
CA LEU A 121 7.05 8.34 -12.44
C LEU A 121 7.04 6.86 -12.06
N ASP A 122 7.71 6.48 -10.98
CA ASP A 122 7.70 5.10 -10.49
C ASP A 122 6.32 4.74 -9.92
N LEU A 123 5.63 5.71 -9.31
CA LEU A 123 4.27 5.50 -8.82
C LEU A 123 3.21 5.51 -9.92
N LEU A 124 3.23 6.50 -10.80
CA LEU A 124 2.17 6.71 -11.80
C LEU A 124 2.36 5.92 -13.07
N GLY A 125 3.62 5.71 -13.46
CA GLY A 125 3.99 5.12 -14.73
C GLY A 125 4.76 6.10 -15.63
N LYS A 126 5.29 5.56 -16.68
CA LYS A 126 6.16 6.29 -17.62
C LYS A 126 6.05 5.72 -19.03
N ASP A 127 6.38 6.54 -20.02
CA ASP A 127 6.55 6.08 -21.39
C ASP A 127 7.79 5.19 -21.49
N ALA A 128 7.63 4.05 -22.12
CA ALA A 128 8.71 3.11 -22.40
C ALA A 128 8.73 2.78 -23.90
N ILE A 129 9.93 2.68 -24.46
CA ILE A 129 10.13 2.23 -25.84
C ILE A 129 10.06 0.71 -25.85
N LYS A 130 9.12 0.15 -26.59
CA LYS A 130 8.97 -1.29 -26.82
C LYS A 130 9.23 -1.61 -28.29
N LEU A 131 9.75 -2.80 -28.56
CA LEU A 131 9.88 -3.34 -29.92
C LEU A 131 8.64 -4.21 -30.17
N GLU A 132 7.78 -3.78 -31.09
CA GLU A 132 6.68 -4.59 -31.63
C GLU A 132 6.86 -4.71 -33.14
N ASP A 133 6.88 -5.93 -33.67
CA ASP A 133 7.08 -6.25 -35.07
C ASP A 133 8.33 -5.61 -35.70
N GLY A 134 9.43 -5.52 -34.94
CA GLY A 134 10.69 -4.91 -35.36
C GLY A 134 10.69 -3.38 -35.44
N LYS A 135 9.62 -2.72 -35.02
CA LYS A 135 9.51 -1.26 -34.92
C LYS A 135 9.55 -0.79 -33.48
N GLN A 136 10.24 0.31 -33.25
CA GLN A 136 10.22 0.98 -31.95
C GLN A 136 8.92 1.76 -31.84
N ILE A 137 8.13 1.43 -30.79
CA ILE A 137 6.92 2.17 -30.41
C ILE A 137 7.06 2.69 -28.99
N THR A 138 6.54 3.87 -28.74
CA THR A 138 6.42 4.40 -27.39
C THR A 138 5.09 3.91 -26.80
N LYS A 139 5.15 3.22 -25.68
CA LYS A 139 3.97 2.72 -24.96
C LYS A 139 4.06 3.14 -23.51
N PHE A 140 2.96 3.69 -22.99
CA PHE A 140 2.90 4.00 -21.58
C PHE A 140 2.85 2.71 -20.75
N VAL A 141 3.72 2.61 -19.76
CA VAL A 141 3.73 1.54 -18.77
C VAL A 141 3.14 2.07 -17.48
N GLU A 142 1.98 1.55 -17.11
CA GLU A 142 1.27 1.97 -15.91
C GLU A 142 2.09 1.64 -14.65
N GLY A 143 2.14 2.58 -13.70
CA GLY A 143 2.84 2.40 -12.43
C GLY A 143 2.01 1.61 -11.41
N ILE A 144 2.62 1.34 -10.26
CA ILE A 144 2.01 0.52 -9.21
C ILE A 144 0.76 1.16 -8.60
N LEU A 145 0.71 2.49 -8.51
CA LEU A 145 -0.39 3.20 -7.88
C LEU A 145 -1.69 3.17 -8.68
N PRO A 146 -1.71 3.51 -10.00
CA PRO A 146 -2.90 3.35 -10.83
C PRO A 146 -3.42 1.92 -10.86
N TRP A 147 -2.52 0.95 -10.91
CA TRP A 147 -2.90 -0.46 -10.87
C TRP A 147 -3.53 -0.83 -9.51
N SER A 148 -2.90 -0.44 -8.40
CA SER A 148 -3.39 -0.78 -7.05
C SER A 148 -4.78 -0.21 -6.78
N ILE A 149 -5.02 1.06 -7.15
CA ILE A 149 -6.31 1.70 -6.86
C ILE A 149 -7.47 1.10 -7.67
N GLN A 150 -7.20 0.48 -8.82
CA GLN A 150 -8.20 -0.18 -9.64
C GLN A 150 -8.50 -1.64 -9.21
N ASN A 151 -7.77 -2.16 -8.23
CA ASN A 151 -7.85 -3.56 -7.81
C ASN A 151 -8.19 -3.71 -6.31
N PRO A 152 -8.74 -4.85 -5.89
CA PRO A 152 -9.08 -5.14 -4.50
C PRO A 152 -7.84 -5.48 -3.67
N VAL A 153 -6.95 -4.54 -3.53
CA VAL A 153 -5.67 -4.69 -2.81
C VAL A 153 -5.58 -3.73 -1.62
N ALA A 154 -4.82 -4.11 -0.63
CA ALA A 154 -4.35 -3.22 0.44
C ALA A 154 -3.01 -2.64 0.03
N LEU A 155 -2.95 -1.33 -0.17
CA LEU A 155 -1.73 -0.60 -0.44
C LEU A 155 -1.19 -0.01 0.86
N VAL A 156 0.07 -0.29 1.16
CA VAL A 156 0.76 0.18 2.37
C VAL A 156 1.89 1.11 1.95
N PHE A 157 1.77 2.38 2.30
CA PHE A 157 2.87 3.33 2.21
C PHE A 157 3.70 3.26 3.48
N ASP A 158 4.90 2.70 3.36
CA ASP A 158 5.84 2.63 4.47
C ASP A 158 6.73 3.87 4.50
N GLU A 159 7.07 4.33 5.71
CA GLU A 159 7.86 5.54 5.92
C GLU A 159 7.25 6.78 5.24
N TYR A 160 5.93 6.96 5.43
CA TYR A 160 5.15 8.04 4.79
C TYR A 160 5.74 9.43 5.02
N ASP A 161 6.37 9.66 6.15
CA ASP A 161 7.05 10.90 6.54
C ASP A 161 8.41 11.13 5.86
N ALA A 162 8.96 10.12 5.17
CA ALA A 162 10.19 10.23 4.38
C ALA A 162 9.92 10.51 2.89
N GLY A 163 8.67 10.49 2.46
CA GLY A 163 8.28 10.65 1.06
C GLY A 163 8.63 12.04 0.51
N ARG A 164 9.08 12.08 -0.75
CA ARG A 164 9.37 13.34 -1.46
C ARG A 164 8.10 14.15 -1.65
N PRO A 165 8.15 15.51 -1.58
CA PRO A 165 6.98 16.36 -1.72
C PRO A 165 6.16 16.13 -3.00
N ASP A 166 6.82 15.91 -4.15
CA ASP A 166 6.17 15.66 -5.43
C ASP A 166 5.38 14.34 -5.45
N VAL A 167 5.89 13.32 -4.77
CA VAL A 167 5.23 12.02 -4.53
C VAL A 167 4.05 12.20 -3.58
N MET A 168 4.25 12.95 -2.50
CA MET A 168 3.22 13.17 -1.48
C MET A 168 2.00 13.90 -2.04
N PHE A 169 2.16 14.84 -2.97
CA PHE A 169 1.04 15.49 -3.66
C PHE A 169 0.19 14.52 -4.48
N VAL A 170 0.80 13.51 -5.09
CA VAL A 170 0.06 12.46 -5.82
C VAL A 170 -0.74 11.60 -4.86
N ILE A 171 -0.12 11.18 -3.76
CA ILE A 171 -0.77 10.34 -2.74
C ILE A 171 -1.91 11.09 -2.07
N GLN A 172 -1.76 12.38 -1.79
CA GLN A 172 -2.78 13.23 -1.17
C GLN A 172 -4.12 13.17 -1.94
N ARG A 173 -4.08 13.13 -3.26
CA ARG A 173 -5.27 13.02 -4.11
C ARG A 173 -6.09 11.75 -3.82
N ILE A 174 -5.43 10.65 -3.48
CA ILE A 174 -6.10 9.39 -3.18
C ILE A 174 -6.63 9.34 -1.75
N LEU A 175 -6.10 10.18 -0.88
CA LEU A 175 -6.57 10.31 0.50
C LEU A 175 -7.87 11.11 0.61
N GLU A 176 -8.22 11.89 -0.41
CA GLU A 176 -9.48 12.65 -0.46
C GLU A 176 -10.71 11.73 -0.42
N VAL A 177 -11.85 12.27 0.01
CA VAL A 177 -13.10 11.52 0.18
C VAL A 177 -13.51 10.79 -1.11
N GLU A 178 -13.36 11.43 -2.26
CA GLU A 178 -13.63 10.79 -3.56
C GLU A 178 -12.45 9.96 -4.09
N GLY A 179 -11.24 10.18 -3.58
CA GLY A 179 -10.05 9.40 -3.85
C GLY A 179 -9.66 9.24 -5.32
N LYS A 180 -9.95 10.21 -6.17
CA LYS A 180 -9.70 10.11 -7.61
C LYS A 180 -8.23 10.35 -7.96
N LEU A 181 -7.67 9.53 -8.82
CA LEU A 181 -6.35 9.72 -9.41
C LEU A 181 -6.48 10.17 -10.87
N THR A 182 -5.95 11.34 -11.19
CA THR A 182 -5.92 11.86 -12.56
C THR A 182 -4.56 11.59 -13.19
N LEU A 183 -4.55 10.81 -14.25
CA LEU A 183 -3.38 10.57 -15.09
C LEU A 183 -3.43 11.56 -16.26
N LEU A 184 -2.75 12.70 -16.11
CA LEU A 184 -2.80 13.80 -17.08
C LEU A 184 -2.24 13.37 -18.45
N ASP A 185 -1.15 12.63 -18.47
CA ASP A 185 -0.48 12.17 -19.69
C ASP A 185 -1.36 11.20 -20.51
N GLN A 186 -2.37 10.62 -19.88
CA GLN A 186 -3.33 9.70 -20.50
C GLN A 186 -4.75 10.25 -20.61
N ASN A 187 -4.98 11.47 -20.13
CA ASN A 187 -6.31 12.06 -20.04
C ASN A 187 -7.35 11.12 -19.39
N ARG A 188 -6.93 10.41 -18.33
CA ARG A 188 -7.77 9.43 -17.61
C ARG A 188 -7.95 9.82 -16.15
N VAL A 189 -9.16 9.60 -15.64
CA VAL A 189 -9.48 9.71 -14.21
C VAL A 189 -9.81 8.33 -13.69
N LEU A 190 -9.02 7.86 -12.74
CA LEU A 190 -9.21 6.56 -12.08
C LEU A 190 -9.95 6.76 -10.76
N ARG A 191 -10.91 5.86 -10.50
CA ARG A 191 -11.62 5.78 -9.21
C ARG A 191 -11.16 4.54 -8.46
N PRO A 192 -11.02 4.61 -7.14
CA PRO A 192 -10.68 3.43 -6.35
C PRO A 192 -11.72 2.32 -6.50
N HIS A 193 -11.21 1.10 -6.58
CA HIS A 193 -12.05 -0.10 -6.47
C HIS A 193 -12.70 -0.13 -5.07
N SER A 194 -13.95 -0.58 -4.95
CA SER A 194 -14.69 -0.61 -3.67
C SER A 194 -13.99 -1.41 -2.56
N ASN A 195 -13.12 -2.34 -2.93
CA ASN A 195 -12.32 -3.14 -2.01
C ASN A 195 -10.83 -2.76 -2.02
N PHE A 196 -10.47 -1.61 -2.59
CA PHE A 196 -9.16 -1.02 -2.37
C PHE A 196 -9.04 -0.55 -0.93
N ARG A 197 -7.90 -0.75 -0.31
CA ARG A 197 -7.61 -0.28 1.05
C ARG A 197 -6.27 0.44 1.09
N LEU A 198 -6.18 1.46 1.94
CA LEU A 198 -4.99 2.29 2.03
C LEU A 198 -4.53 2.42 3.47
N PHE A 199 -3.27 2.08 3.68
CA PHE A 199 -2.58 2.17 4.96
C PHE A 199 -1.28 2.93 4.80
N ALA A 200 -0.80 3.52 5.87
CA ALA A 200 0.52 4.12 5.92
C ALA A 200 1.19 3.86 7.28
N THR A 201 2.51 3.88 7.29
CA THR A 201 3.30 3.89 8.52
C THR A 201 4.16 5.14 8.58
N THR A 202 4.43 5.62 9.77
CA THR A 202 5.26 6.80 9.99
C THR A 202 6.10 6.62 11.26
N ASN A 203 7.27 7.23 11.28
CA ASN A 203 8.16 7.25 12.45
C ASN A 203 7.96 8.52 13.27
N THR A 204 7.44 9.58 12.68
CA THR A 204 7.21 10.89 13.30
C THR A 204 5.75 11.30 13.23
N ILE A 205 5.39 12.37 13.96
CA ILE A 205 4.03 12.95 13.92
C ILE A 205 3.85 13.88 12.69
N GLY A 206 4.74 13.81 11.71
CA GLY A 206 4.70 14.70 10.54
C GLY A 206 5.28 16.10 10.76
N MET A 207 5.83 16.37 11.94
CA MET A 207 6.48 17.65 12.27
C MET A 207 7.98 17.68 11.95
N GLY A 208 8.49 16.67 11.25
CA GLY A 208 9.92 16.45 11.05
C GLY A 208 10.60 15.90 12.32
N ASP A 209 11.89 15.67 12.24
CA ASP A 209 12.64 15.14 13.37
C ASP A 209 13.13 16.25 14.29
N SER A 210 12.44 16.46 15.41
CA SER A 210 12.87 17.36 16.48
C SER A 210 13.90 16.73 17.40
N THR A 211 14.14 15.40 17.28
CA THR A 211 15.00 14.64 18.21
C THR A 211 16.36 14.28 17.62
N GLY A 212 16.58 14.51 16.31
CA GLY A 212 17.80 14.11 15.59
C GLY A 212 17.98 12.61 15.39
N LEU A 213 16.94 11.81 15.68
CA LEU A 213 16.98 10.35 15.53
C LEU A 213 16.59 9.87 14.13
N TYR A 214 15.89 10.70 13.36
CA TYR A 214 15.31 10.34 12.07
C TYR A 214 15.73 11.31 10.97
N HIS A 215 17.00 11.24 10.56
CA HIS A 215 17.52 12.03 9.46
C HIS A 215 16.79 11.66 8.16
N GLY A 216 16.21 12.64 7.49
CA GLY A 216 15.50 12.46 6.22
C GLY A 216 13.98 12.56 6.30
N THR A 217 13.40 12.59 7.51
CA THR A 217 11.96 12.89 7.66
C THR A 217 11.67 14.34 7.34
N GLN A 218 10.60 14.58 6.59
CA GLN A 218 10.17 15.91 6.19
C GLN A 218 8.92 16.33 6.97
N GLN A 219 8.70 17.64 7.11
CA GLN A 219 7.44 18.13 7.64
C GLN A 219 6.32 17.82 6.65
N ILE A 220 5.31 17.10 7.12
CA ILE A 220 4.12 16.81 6.35
C ILE A 220 3.20 18.05 6.38
N ASN A 221 2.65 18.41 5.23
CA ASN A 221 1.69 19.50 5.12
C ASN A 221 0.46 19.21 6.02
N GLN A 222 -0.02 20.24 6.72
CA GLN A 222 -1.16 20.13 7.64
C GLN A 222 -2.40 19.49 6.96
N GLY A 223 -2.68 19.83 5.72
CA GLY A 223 -3.77 19.24 4.96
C GLY A 223 -3.60 17.72 4.66
N GLN A 224 -2.41 17.18 4.84
CA GLN A 224 -2.13 15.73 4.76
C GLN A 224 -2.27 15.03 6.11
N MET A 225 -2.07 15.79 7.21
CA MET A 225 -2.23 15.28 8.58
C MET A 225 -3.70 15.18 8.99
N ASP A 226 -4.56 16.03 8.42
CA ASP A 226 -6.00 16.11 8.75
C ASP A 226 -6.85 15.08 7.98
N ARG A 227 -6.24 14.25 7.14
CA ARG A 227 -6.90 13.27 6.25
C ARG A 227 -6.55 11.84 6.59
#